data_e5bdc6eea7c73c5742bda079e32d9315
#
_entry.id   e5bdc6eea7c73c5742bda079e32d9315
#
_cell.length_a   1.000
_cell.length_b   1.000
_cell.length_c   1.000
_cell.angle_alpha   90.00
_cell.angle_beta   90.00
_cell.angle_gamma   90.00
#
_symmetry.space_group_name_H-M   'P 1'
#
loop_
_entity.id
_entity.type
_entity.pdbx_description
1 polymer ?
#
loop_
_entity_poly.entity_id
_entity_poly.type
_entity_poly.pdbx_seq_one_letter_code
_entity_poly.pdbx_strand_id
1 'polypeptide(L)'
;YVVVLIGMMQQANCVVKQSLWSNPFTKGPVQSAGYILNAGSQQFVEDCVKRLKENNAASLLIFPEGTRTEKGMTLNEFQRGAANIAIRANVPIRPVIITCTPSTLTKNEKWYHVPSQPFHIEVKVLDAVQVSDLLDDLTVGPKQVRQLSRSFYKIFDEELS
;
A
#
# COMPACT_ATOMS: atom_id res chain seq x y z
N TYR A 1 -5.58 2.90 -9.85
CA TYR A 1 -4.51 3.71 -9.22
C TYR A 1 -3.16 2.97 -9.21
N VAL A 2 -3.11 1.66 -8.91
CA VAL A 2 -1.86 0.85 -8.86
C VAL A 2 -1.02 1.01 -10.13
N VAL A 3 -1.64 0.92 -11.30
CA VAL A 3 -0.93 1.03 -12.60
C VAL A 3 -0.29 2.40 -12.79
N VAL A 4 -0.94 3.47 -12.32
CA VAL A 4 -0.41 4.85 -12.39
C VAL A 4 0.85 4.95 -11.53
N LEU A 5 0.79 4.50 -10.29
CA LEU A 5 1.95 4.54 -9.39
C LEU A 5 3.13 3.71 -9.90
N ILE A 6 2.86 2.49 -10.39
CA ILE A 6 3.92 1.62 -10.92
C ILE A 6 4.59 2.26 -12.14
N GLY A 7 3.83 2.94 -13.01
CA GLY A 7 4.39 3.66 -14.15
C GLY A 7 5.27 4.84 -13.76
N MET A 8 5.11 5.38 -12.56
CA MET A 8 5.90 6.51 -12.03
C MET A 8 7.11 6.07 -11.20
N MET A 9 7.17 4.80 -10.79
CA MET A 9 8.21 4.27 -9.90
C MET A 9 9.17 3.35 -10.67
N GLN A 10 10.46 3.56 -10.48
CA GLN A 10 11.47 2.63 -10.96
C GLN A 10 11.61 1.47 -9.95
N GLN A 11 11.58 0.22 -10.44
CA GLN A 11 11.81 -1.00 -9.65
C GLN A 11 10.87 -1.18 -8.42
N ALA A 12 9.61 -0.81 -8.56
CA ALA A 12 8.63 -1.03 -7.49
C ALA A 12 8.15 -2.48 -7.46
N ASN A 13 8.31 -3.15 -6.33
CA ASN A 13 7.64 -4.39 -6.03
C ASN A 13 6.25 -4.08 -5.47
N CYS A 14 5.20 -4.58 -6.08
CA CYS A 14 3.83 -4.37 -5.61
C CYS A 14 3.30 -5.60 -4.88
N VAL A 15 2.59 -5.36 -3.78
CA VAL A 15 1.83 -6.40 -3.10
C VAL A 15 0.47 -6.54 -3.74
N VAL A 16 0.14 -7.73 -4.20
CA VAL A 16 -1.12 -8.02 -4.89
C VAL A 16 -1.95 -9.07 -4.16
N LYS A 17 -3.27 -8.93 -4.26
CA LYS A 17 -4.22 -9.91 -3.70
C LYS A 17 -4.22 -11.22 -4.50
N GLN A 18 -4.58 -12.33 -3.83
CA GLN A 18 -4.77 -13.64 -4.45
C GLN A 18 -5.68 -13.60 -5.68
N SER A 19 -6.73 -12.79 -5.66
CA SER A 19 -7.65 -12.68 -6.80
C SER A 19 -7.01 -12.15 -8.08
N LEU A 20 -6.01 -11.26 -7.98
CA LEU A 20 -5.24 -10.79 -9.14
C LEU A 20 -4.21 -11.81 -9.60
N TRP A 21 -3.65 -12.57 -8.68
CA TRP A 21 -2.70 -13.65 -8.97
C TRP A 21 -3.35 -14.82 -9.71
N SER A 22 -4.61 -15.14 -9.37
CA SER A 22 -5.36 -16.25 -9.93
C SER A 22 -6.16 -15.90 -11.19
N ASN A 23 -6.34 -14.62 -11.50
CA ASN A 23 -7.10 -14.16 -12.65
C ASN A 23 -6.31 -14.39 -13.95
N PRO A 24 -6.86 -15.11 -14.95
CA PRO A 24 -6.15 -15.43 -16.19
C PRO A 24 -5.66 -14.20 -16.97
N PHE A 25 -6.37 -13.06 -16.88
CA PHE A 25 -6.00 -11.83 -17.56
C PHE A 25 -4.86 -11.05 -16.87
N THR A 26 -4.73 -11.16 -15.55
CA THR A 26 -3.73 -10.41 -14.78
C THR A 26 -2.55 -11.27 -14.31
N LYS A 27 -2.69 -12.60 -14.29
CA LYS A 27 -1.68 -13.55 -13.82
C LYS A 27 -0.33 -13.37 -14.53
N GLY A 28 -0.33 -13.33 -15.86
CA GLY A 28 0.88 -13.15 -16.66
C GLY A 28 1.65 -11.87 -16.28
N PRO A 29 1.05 -10.69 -16.44
CA PRO A 29 1.66 -9.41 -16.06
C PRO A 29 2.14 -9.37 -14.61
N VAL A 30 1.33 -9.85 -13.66
CA VAL A 30 1.66 -9.85 -12.23
C VAL A 30 2.87 -10.72 -11.90
N GLN A 31 2.94 -11.91 -12.50
CA GLN A 31 4.06 -12.83 -12.31
C GLN A 31 5.34 -12.33 -12.99
N SER A 32 5.23 -11.82 -14.22
CA SER A 32 6.38 -11.26 -14.97
C SER A 32 6.97 -10.03 -14.27
N ALA A 33 6.14 -9.22 -13.61
CA ALA A 33 6.58 -8.07 -12.83
C ALA A 33 7.20 -8.45 -11.48
N GLY A 34 7.21 -9.73 -11.10
CA GLY A 34 7.77 -10.21 -9.84
C GLY A 34 7.01 -9.72 -8.60
N TYR A 35 5.73 -9.41 -8.73
CA TYR A 35 4.92 -8.92 -7.61
C TYR A 35 4.79 -9.95 -6.50
N ILE A 36 4.57 -9.47 -5.28
CA ILE A 36 4.47 -10.33 -4.10
C ILE A 36 3.01 -10.64 -3.82
N LEU A 37 2.70 -11.93 -3.73
CA LEU A 37 1.36 -12.39 -3.38
C LEU A 37 1.07 -12.14 -1.90
N ASN A 38 0.01 -11.38 -1.61
CA ASN A 38 -0.53 -11.27 -0.27
C ASN A 38 -1.40 -12.51 0.05
N ALA A 39 -0.77 -13.51 0.63
CA ALA A 39 -1.45 -14.71 1.11
C ALA A 39 -2.01 -14.55 2.54
N GLY A 40 -1.89 -13.38 3.16
CA GLY A 40 -2.33 -13.14 4.54
C GLY A 40 -1.54 -13.90 5.62
N SER A 41 -0.41 -14.50 5.25
CA SER A 41 0.39 -15.35 6.11
C SER A 41 1.59 -14.61 6.71
N GLN A 42 2.17 -15.16 7.78
CA GLN A 42 3.45 -14.70 8.31
C GLN A 42 4.56 -14.78 7.26
N GLN A 43 4.54 -15.81 6.43
CA GLN A 43 5.48 -15.98 5.33
C GLN A 43 5.49 -14.79 4.36
N PHE A 44 4.32 -14.23 4.06
CA PHE A 44 4.22 -13.02 3.23
C PHE A 44 5.00 -11.83 3.81
N VAL A 45 4.91 -11.62 5.13
CA VAL A 45 5.67 -10.54 5.81
C VAL A 45 7.16 -10.80 5.71
N GLU A 46 7.59 -12.05 5.92
CA GLU A 46 8.99 -12.45 5.84
C GLU A 46 9.57 -12.27 4.44
N ASP A 47 8.82 -12.64 3.40
CA ASP A 47 9.22 -12.47 2.00
C ASP A 47 9.37 -10.97 1.63
N CYS A 48 8.47 -10.12 2.11
CA CYS A 48 8.57 -8.67 1.93
C CYS A 48 9.81 -8.10 2.62
N VAL A 49 10.05 -8.47 3.87
CA VAL A 49 11.22 -8.04 4.65
C VAL A 49 12.51 -8.49 4.01
N LYS A 50 12.57 -9.75 3.56
CA LYS A 50 13.73 -10.31 2.86
C LYS A 50 14.07 -9.51 1.62
N ARG A 51 13.10 -9.24 0.75
CA ARG A 51 13.30 -8.45 -0.48
C ARG A 51 13.81 -7.04 -0.19
N LEU A 52 13.27 -6.37 0.84
CA LEU A 52 13.70 -5.03 1.21
C LEU A 52 15.14 -4.99 1.75
N LYS A 53 15.59 -6.08 2.43
CA LYS A 53 16.94 -6.17 2.98
C LYS A 53 17.99 -6.63 1.96
N GLU A 54 17.62 -7.50 1.04
CA GLU A 54 18.54 -8.05 0.04
C GLU A 54 18.84 -7.09 -1.11
N ASN A 55 17.94 -6.17 -1.40
CA ASN A 55 18.10 -5.21 -2.48
C ASN A 55 17.83 -3.78 -1.99
N ASN A 56 18.88 -3.04 -1.69
CA ASN A 56 18.81 -1.66 -1.21
C ASN A 56 18.11 -0.69 -2.18
N ALA A 57 17.96 -1.05 -3.45
CA ALA A 57 17.22 -0.28 -4.45
C ALA A 57 15.75 -0.70 -4.57
N ALA A 58 15.32 -1.77 -3.88
CA ALA A 58 13.95 -2.25 -3.98
C ALA A 58 13.00 -1.37 -3.17
N SER A 59 11.95 -0.90 -3.83
CA SER A 59 10.81 -0.27 -3.18
C SER A 59 9.65 -1.24 -3.09
N LEU A 60 8.89 -1.20 -1.99
CA LEU A 60 7.69 -2.00 -1.81
C LEU A 60 6.47 -1.10 -1.76
N LEU A 61 5.59 -1.23 -2.74
CA LEU A 61 4.32 -0.52 -2.78
C LEU A 61 3.24 -1.30 -2.03
N ILE A 62 2.71 -0.72 -0.97
CA ILE A 62 1.65 -1.33 -0.16
C ILE A 62 0.48 -0.36 -0.03
N PHE A 63 -0.73 -0.86 -0.25
CA PHE A 63 -1.97 -0.16 0.07
C PHE A 63 -2.44 -0.59 1.46
N PRO A 64 -2.26 0.24 2.50
CA PRO A 64 -2.48 -0.19 3.89
C PRO A 64 -3.94 -0.49 4.21
N GLU A 65 -4.88 0.10 3.49
CA GLU A 65 -6.32 -0.20 3.61
C GLU A 65 -6.65 -1.66 3.23
N GLY A 66 -5.82 -2.30 2.39
CA GLY A 66 -6.04 -3.66 1.90
C GLY A 66 -7.28 -3.83 1.01
N THR A 67 -8.06 -2.81 0.78
CA THR A 67 -9.25 -2.78 -0.09
C THR A 67 -9.41 -1.41 -0.73
N ARG A 68 -10.34 -1.28 -1.68
CA ARG A 68 -10.74 0.02 -2.22
C ARG A 68 -11.57 0.77 -1.19
N THR A 69 -11.44 2.10 -1.17
CA THR A 69 -12.19 2.97 -0.27
C THR A 69 -13.70 2.84 -0.53
N GLU A 70 -14.49 2.84 0.51
CA GLU A 70 -15.95 2.77 0.41
C GLU A 70 -16.51 4.11 -0.08
N LYS A 71 -17.63 4.06 -0.79
CA LYS A 71 -18.28 5.28 -1.30
C LYS A 71 -18.67 6.18 -0.13
N GLY A 72 -18.26 7.46 -0.22
CA GLY A 72 -18.53 8.46 0.82
C GLY A 72 -17.55 8.47 1.99
N MET A 73 -16.55 7.58 1.99
CA MET A 73 -15.44 7.62 2.94
C MET A 73 -14.20 8.22 2.29
N THR A 74 -13.39 8.90 3.06
CA THR A 74 -12.10 9.45 2.64
C THR A 74 -10.99 8.42 2.78
N LEU A 75 -11.01 7.63 3.85
CA LEU A 75 -10.00 6.65 4.21
C LEU A 75 -10.63 5.48 4.98
N ASN A 76 -10.21 4.25 4.67
CA ASN A 76 -10.57 3.07 5.46
C ASN A 76 -9.52 2.81 6.54
N GLU A 77 -9.87 1.95 7.51
CA GLU A 77 -8.92 1.50 8.52
C GLU A 77 -7.71 0.79 7.91
N PHE A 78 -6.53 1.04 8.47
CA PHE A 78 -5.29 0.42 8.00
C PHE A 78 -5.09 -0.98 8.56
N GLN A 79 -4.73 -1.90 7.69
CA GLN A 79 -4.31 -3.25 8.04
C GLN A 79 -2.90 -3.23 8.66
N ARG A 80 -2.66 -4.10 9.62
CA ARG A 80 -1.40 -4.16 10.37
C ARG A 80 -0.20 -4.65 9.56
N GLY A 81 -0.43 -5.19 8.36
CA GLY A 81 0.62 -5.77 7.50
C GLY A 81 1.72 -4.78 7.14
N ALA A 82 1.36 -3.57 6.71
CA ALA A 82 2.31 -2.52 6.35
C ALA A 82 3.21 -2.13 7.53
N ALA A 83 2.62 -1.90 8.71
CA ALA A 83 3.36 -1.57 9.92
C ALA A 83 4.29 -2.72 10.38
N ASN A 84 3.83 -3.97 10.29
CA ASN A 84 4.63 -5.13 10.64
C ASN A 84 5.87 -5.27 9.74
N ILE A 85 5.70 -5.11 8.42
CA ILE A 85 6.82 -5.12 7.46
C ILE A 85 7.78 -3.98 7.75
N ALA A 86 7.27 -2.77 7.97
CA ALA A 86 8.08 -1.58 8.20
C ALA A 86 9.00 -1.71 9.44
N ILE A 87 8.46 -2.16 10.58
CA ILE A 87 9.26 -2.38 11.79
C ILE A 87 10.34 -3.44 11.56
N ARG A 88 9.98 -4.59 10.96
CA ARG A 88 10.90 -5.71 10.73
C ARG A 88 11.99 -5.38 9.70
N ALA A 89 11.65 -4.64 8.67
CA ALA A 89 12.60 -4.23 7.65
C ALA A 89 13.47 -3.06 8.12
N ASN A 90 12.95 -2.22 9.01
CA ASN A 90 13.56 -0.96 9.46
C ASN A 90 14.00 -0.07 8.30
N VAL A 91 13.07 0.18 7.40
CA VAL A 91 13.30 1.01 6.21
C VAL A 91 12.45 2.27 6.27
N PRO A 92 12.88 3.36 5.64
CA PRO A 92 12.08 4.57 5.55
C PRO A 92 10.76 4.31 4.80
N ILE A 93 9.71 4.99 5.23
CA ILE A 93 8.38 4.91 4.65
C ILE A 93 8.08 6.23 4.00
N ARG A 94 7.64 6.19 2.75
CA ARG A 94 7.19 7.36 2.01
C ARG A 94 5.69 7.29 1.80
N PRO A 95 4.90 8.08 2.53
CA PRO A 95 3.46 8.12 2.33
C PRO A 95 3.13 8.73 0.96
N VAL A 96 2.16 8.12 0.27
CA VAL A 96 1.66 8.58 -1.02
C VAL A 96 0.14 8.64 -0.95
N ILE A 97 -0.40 9.82 -1.13
CA ILE A 97 -1.83 10.09 -1.11
C ILE A 97 -2.34 10.15 -2.54
N ILE A 98 -3.42 9.45 -2.81
CA ILE A 98 -4.08 9.43 -4.11
C ILE A 98 -5.51 9.88 -3.92
N THR A 99 -5.86 10.99 -4.56
CA THR A 99 -7.24 11.47 -4.62
C THR A 99 -7.81 11.34 -6.02
N CYS A 100 -9.11 11.20 -6.12
CA CYS A 100 -9.83 11.07 -7.39
C CYS A 100 -11.11 11.90 -7.34
N THR A 101 -11.22 12.87 -8.23
CA THR A 101 -12.36 13.80 -8.30
C THR A 101 -12.95 13.83 -9.70
N PRO A 102 -14.25 13.54 -9.89
CA PRO A 102 -15.16 12.92 -8.93
C PRO A 102 -14.73 11.50 -8.56
N SER A 103 -15.09 11.06 -7.35
CA SER A 103 -14.75 9.72 -6.86
C SER A 103 -15.30 8.64 -7.80
N THR A 104 -14.45 7.72 -8.24
CA THR A 104 -14.80 6.59 -9.10
C THR A 104 -13.99 5.34 -8.74
N LEU A 105 -14.41 4.19 -9.21
CA LEU A 105 -13.80 2.88 -8.92
C LEU A 105 -13.76 2.55 -7.42
N THR A 106 -14.75 3.04 -6.67
CA THR A 106 -14.91 2.74 -5.26
C THR A 106 -15.24 1.26 -5.02
N LYS A 107 -15.25 0.83 -3.78
CA LYS A 107 -15.67 -0.54 -3.40
C LYS A 107 -17.10 -0.78 -3.92
N ASN A 108 -17.33 -1.95 -4.51
CA ASN A 108 -18.59 -2.37 -5.16
C ASN A 108 -18.86 -1.76 -6.54
N GLU A 109 -18.09 -0.82 -7.03
CA GLU A 109 -18.18 -0.40 -8.43
C GLU A 109 -17.46 -1.38 -9.36
N LYS A 110 -18.07 -1.65 -10.50
CA LYS A 110 -17.48 -2.53 -11.51
C LYS A 110 -16.36 -1.77 -12.23
N TRP A 111 -15.21 -2.40 -12.41
CA TRP A 111 -14.01 -1.78 -12.99
C TRP A 111 -14.22 -1.27 -14.44
N TYR A 112 -15.20 -1.79 -15.15
CA TYR A 112 -15.56 -1.40 -16.52
C TYR A 112 -16.67 -0.33 -16.57
N HIS A 113 -17.14 0.15 -15.42
CA HIS A 113 -18.12 1.22 -15.37
C HIS A 113 -17.43 2.56 -15.62
N VAL A 114 -17.61 3.10 -16.81
CA VAL A 114 -17.06 4.39 -17.20
C VAL A 114 -17.91 5.49 -16.55
N PRO A 115 -17.31 6.40 -15.77
CA PRO A 115 -18.05 7.51 -15.18
C PRO A 115 -18.56 8.46 -16.27
N SER A 116 -19.69 9.12 -16.00
CA SER A 116 -20.33 10.07 -16.94
C SER A 116 -19.53 11.36 -17.15
N GLN A 117 -18.58 11.64 -16.27
CA GLN A 117 -17.72 12.81 -16.35
C GLN A 117 -16.24 12.38 -16.27
N PRO A 118 -15.32 13.12 -16.91
CA PRO A 118 -13.90 12.92 -16.73
C PRO A 118 -13.52 13.03 -15.25
N PHE A 119 -12.67 12.15 -14.79
CA PHE A 119 -12.13 12.18 -13.43
C PHE A 119 -10.68 12.65 -13.45
N HIS A 120 -10.29 13.36 -12.40
CA HIS A 120 -8.94 13.81 -12.16
C HIS A 120 -8.32 12.97 -11.04
N ILE A 121 -7.12 12.45 -11.28
CA ILE A 121 -6.33 11.75 -10.25
C ILE A 121 -5.17 12.65 -9.86
N GLU A 122 -5.09 12.94 -8.56
CA GLU A 122 -3.96 13.64 -7.97
C GLU A 122 -3.14 12.66 -7.14
N VAL A 123 -1.82 12.73 -7.27
CA VAL A 123 -0.87 11.93 -6.50
C VAL A 123 0.06 12.88 -5.74
N LYS A 124 -0.08 12.91 -4.42
CA LYS A 124 0.77 13.70 -3.52
C LYS A 124 1.76 12.77 -2.81
N VAL A 125 3.05 13.01 -3.02
CA VAL A 125 4.12 12.25 -2.39
C VAL A 125 4.66 13.07 -1.22
N LEU A 126 4.60 12.53 -0.01
CA LEU A 126 5.09 13.17 1.20
C LEU A 126 6.56 12.83 1.45
N ASP A 127 7.16 13.52 2.41
CA ASP A 127 8.52 13.23 2.84
C ASP A 127 8.62 11.84 3.48
N ALA A 128 9.81 11.25 3.35
CA ALA A 128 10.07 9.96 3.94
C ALA A 128 10.17 10.08 5.46
N VAL A 129 9.50 9.17 6.17
CA VAL A 129 9.49 9.10 7.63
C VAL A 129 10.23 7.83 8.06
N GLN A 130 11.12 7.95 9.05
CA GLN A 130 11.78 6.79 9.64
C GLN A 130 10.84 6.13 10.66
N VAL A 131 10.94 4.80 10.79
CA VAL A 131 10.16 4.07 11.80
C VAL A 131 10.54 4.53 13.21
N SER A 132 11.82 4.88 13.43
CA SER A 132 12.33 5.43 14.69
C SER A 132 11.73 6.78 15.09
N ASP A 133 11.24 7.56 14.13
CA ASP A 133 10.62 8.85 14.41
C ASP A 133 9.15 8.70 14.91
N LEU A 134 8.58 7.53 14.69
CA LEU A 134 7.19 7.20 15.04
C LEU A 134 7.06 6.24 16.23
N LEU A 135 8.16 5.61 16.62
CA LEU A 135 8.19 4.62 17.71
C LEU A 135 9.44 4.80 18.56
N ASP A 136 9.26 4.89 19.89
CA ASP A 136 10.37 4.92 20.86
C ASP A 136 11.04 3.55 21.01
N ASP A 137 10.30 2.48 20.73
CA ASP A 137 10.73 1.08 20.87
C ASP A 137 10.49 0.32 19.55
N LEU A 138 11.58 -0.10 18.93
CA LEU A 138 11.59 -0.84 17.65
C LEU A 138 11.47 -2.35 17.82
N THR A 139 11.20 -2.85 19.02
CA THR A 139 10.94 -4.29 19.20
C THR A 139 9.69 -4.70 18.44
N VAL A 140 9.77 -5.87 17.79
CA VAL A 140 8.66 -6.37 16.98
C VAL A 140 7.62 -7.02 17.88
N GLY A 141 6.61 -6.23 18.26
CA GLY A 141 5.50 -6.71 19.09
C GLY A 141 4.14 -6.22 18.64
N PRO A 142 3.06 -6.87 19.09
CA PRO A 142 1.70 -6.46 18.71
C PRO A 142 1.33 -5.03 19.13
N LYS A 143 1.95 -4.52 20.19
CA LYS A 143 1.75 -3.14 20.66
C LYS A 143 2.37 -2.15 19.69
N GLN A 144 3.64 -2.34 19.32
CA GLN A 144 4.39 -1.48 18.41
C GLN A 144 3.77 -1.48 17.01
N VAL A 145 3.35 -2.64 16.51
CA VAL A 145 2.66 -2.74 15.22
C VAL A 145 1.36 -1.95 15.22
N ARG A 146 0.58 -2.00 16.31
CA ARG A 146 -0.65 -1.20 16.42
C ARG A 146 -0.37 0.29 16.52
N GLN A 147 0.64 0.67 17.28
CA GLN A 147 1.05 2.07 17.43
C GLN A 147 1.49 2.64 16.09
N LEU A 148 2.39 1.97 15.36
CA LEU A 148 2.85 2.41 14.06
C LEU A 148 1.72 2.47 13.02
N SER A 149 0.81 1.49 13.02
CA SER A 149 -0.38 1.51 12.13
C SER A 149 -1.27 2.73 12.40
N ARG A 150 -1.44 3.13 13.67
CA ARG A 150 -2.18 4.35 14.03
C ARG A 150 -1.44 5.62 13.63
N SER A 151 -0.12 5.66 13.79
CA SER A 151 0.70 6.80 13.35
C SER A 151 0.62 6.98 11.84
N PHE A 152 0.65 5.89 11.06
CA PHE A 152 0.42 5.96 9.61
C PHE A 152 -0.97 6.51 9.28
N TYR A 153 -2.00 5.96 9.90
CA TYR A 153 -3.36 6.44 9.67
C TYR A 153 -3.48 7.94 9.94
N LYS A 154 -2.90 8.43 11.03
CA LYS A 154 -2.92 9.84 11.39
C LYS A 154 -2.27 10.74 10.33
N ILE A 155 -1.11 10.34 9.79
CA ILE A 155 -0.43 11.08 8.70
C ILE A 155 -1.36 11.22 7.49
N PHE A 156 -2.05 10.16 7.10
CA PHE A 156 -2.96 10.20 5.95
C PHE A 156 -4.23 11.00 6.24
N ASP A 157 -4.79 10.88 7.45
CA ASP A 157 -6.00 11.58 7.88
C ASP A 157 -5.78 13.10 7.94
N GLU A 158 -4.63 13.54 8.47
CA GLU A 158 -4.23 14.96 8.51
C GLU A 158 -4.05 15.56 7.11
N GLU A 159 -3.56 14.79 6.16
CA GLU A 159 -3.33 15.27 4.79
C GLU A 159 -4.60 15.26 3.92
N LEU A 160 -5.62 14.50 4.31
CA LEU A 160 -6.89 14.38 3.61
C LEU A 160 -7.99 15.26 4.21
N SER A 161 -7.74 15.87 5.38
CA SER A 161 -8.66 16.80 6.07
C SER A 161 -8.56 18.20 5.50
#